data_2b42cc9fdca8c8a88def6a82cfd1e01b
#
_entry.id   2b42cc9fdca8c8a88def6a82cfd1e01b
#
_cell.length_a   1.000
_cell.length_b   1.000
_cell.length_c   1.000
_cell.angle_alpha   90.00
_cell.angle_beta   90.00
_cell.angle_gamma   90.00
#
_symmetry.space_group_name_H-M   'P 1'
#
loop_
_entity.id
_entity.type
_entity.pdbx_description
1 polymer ?
#
loop_
_entity_poly.entity_id
_entity_poly.type
_entity_poly.pdbx_seq_one_letter_code
_entity_poly.pdbx_strand_id
1 'polypeptide(L)'
;ARGEASGIELFEKAIENVKPLLEVRSRRVGGATYQVPVEVRPIRRQTLALRWLVEYARKRNERTMVERLANELFEAANERGTSFKKKEDIHRMAEANKAFAHYRW
;
A
#
# COMPACT_ATOMS: atom_id res chain seq x y z
N ALA A 1 15.79 17.99 1.02
CA ALA A 1 16.13 16.62 1.39
C ALA A 1 16.41 16.50 2.88
N ARG A 2 16.10 15.38 3.42
CA ARG A 2 16.18 15.16 4.86
C ARG A 2 17.25 14.16 5.19
N GLY A 3 18.45 14.46 4.97
CA GLY A 3 19.50 13.61 5.37
C GLY A 3 20.23 12.94 4.22
N GLU A 4 20.56 11.67 4.37
CA GLU A 4 21.56 11.05 3.55
C GLU A 4 21.10 10.56 2.19
N ALA A 5 19.81 10.28 2.04
CA ALA A 5 19.28 9.73 0.80
C ALA A 5 18.93 10.83 -0.20
N SER A 6 19.16 10.59 -1.48
CA SER A 6 18.70 11.49 -2.51
C SER A 6 17.17 11.42 -2.62
N GLY A 7 16.55 12.42 -3.25
CA GLY A 7 15.12 12.41 -3.45
C GLY A 7 14.64 11.20 -4.23
N ILE A 8 15.40 10.78 -5.23
CA ILE A 8 15.07 9.61 -6.04
C ILE A 8 15.15 8.33 -5.21
N GLU A 9 16.20 8.18 -4.43
CA GLU A 9 16.37 7.01 -3.56
C GLU A 9 15.24 6.92 -2.52
N LEU A 10 14.88 8.05 -1.96
CA LEU A 10 13.81 8.12 -0.98
C LEU A 10 12.48 7.71 -1.61
N PHE A 11 12.19 8.22 -2.81
CA PHE A 11 10.98 7.90 -3.55
C PHE A 11 10.92 6.41 -3.86
N GLU A 12 12.00 5.85 -4.39
CA GLU A 12 12.06 4.43 -4.72
C GLU A 12 11.85 3.55 -3.50
N LYS A 13 12.47 3.92 -2.38
CA LYS A 13 12.32 3.16 -1.15
C LYS A 13 10.90 3.25 -0.60
N ALA A 14 10.27 4.42 -0.69
CA ALA A 14 8.89 4.59 -0.27
C ALA A 14 7.96 3.71 -1.09
N ILE A 15 8.10 3.72 -2.41
CA ILE A 15 7.30 2.88 -3.30
C ILE A 15 7.50 1.40 -2.96
N GLU A 16 8.74 0.98 -2.79
CA GLU A 16 9.05 -0.41 -2.47
C GLU A 16 8.41 -0.86 -1.16
N ASN A 17 8.43 0.01 -0.15
CA ASN A 17 7.86 -0.32 1.15
C ASN A 17 6.33 -0.34 1.14
N VAL A 18 5.70 0.40 0.25
CA VAL A 18 4.24 0.53 0.21
C VAL A 18 3.58 -0.46 -0.75
N LYS A 19 4.33 -1.01 -1.70
CA LYS A 19 3.79 -1.98 -2.66
C LYS A 19 3.15 -3.18 -1.96
N PRO A 20 1.86 -3.46 -2.22
CA PRO A 20 1.25 -4.66 -1.65
C PRO A 20 1.57 -5.87 -2.52
N LEU A 21 1.91 -6.99 -1.90
CA LEU A 21 2.11 -8.25 -2.60
C LEU A 21 0.79 -9.00 -2.79
N LEU A 22 -0.12 -8.79 -1.86
CA LEU A 22 -1.42 -9.45 -1.84
C LEU A 22 -2.53 -8.44 -1.66
N GLU A 23 -3.71 -8.76 -2.16
CA GLU A 23 -4.92 -8.00 -1.86
C GLU A 23 -6.06 -8.98 -1.64
N VAL A 24 -7.18 -8.49 -1.16
CA VAL A 24 -8.34 -9.32 -0.88
C VAL A 24 -9.43 -8.95 -1.87
N ARG A 25 -10.00 -9.95 -2.54
CA ARG A 25 -11.09 -9.74 -3.49
C ARG A 25 -12.29 -10.57 -3.09
N SER A 26 -13.47 -9.99 -3.28
CA SER A 26 -14.71 -10.69 -3.00
C SER A 26 -15.02 -11.71 -4.08
N ARG A 27 -15.46 -12.89 -3.66
CA ARG A 27 -15.94 -13.91 -4.60
C ARG A 27 -17.16 -14.59 -4.00
N ARG A 28 -18.19 -14.78 -4.85
CA ARG A 28 -19.40 -15.49 -4.44
C ARG A 28 -19.27 -16.96 -4.78
N VAL A 29 -19.50 -17.80 -3.79
CA VAL A 29 -19.48 -19.24 -3.95
C VAL A 29 -20.68 -19.80 -3.21
N GLY A 30 -21.59 -20.47 -3.94
CA GLY A 30 -22.76 -21.09 -3.34
C GLY A 30 -23.67 -20.16 -2.55
N GLY A 31 -23.80 -18.90 -2.99
CA GLY A 31 -24.65 -17.92 -2.32
C GLY A 31 -23.96 -17.15 -1.19
N ALA A 32 -22.75 -17.56 -0.80
CA ALA A 32 -21.97 -16.85 0.21
C ALA A 32 -20.89 -16.00 -0.46
N THR A 33 -20.52 -14.89 0.18
CA THR A 33 -19.44 -14.02 -0.31
C THR A 33 -18.21 -14.21 0.56
N TYR A 34 -17.09 -14.52 -0.08
CA TYR A 34 -15.81 -14.72 0.59
C TYR A 34 -14.82 -13.66 0.19
N GLN A 35 -13.97 -13.25 1.14
CA GLN A 35 -12.86 -12.35 0.87
C GLN A 35 -11.64 -13.24 0.59
N VAL A 36 -11.22 -13.28 -0.66
CA VAL A 36 -10.18 -14.22 -1.13
C VAL A 36 -8.87 -13.48 -1.35
N PRO A 37 -7.77 -13.90 -0.72
CA PRO A 37 -6.46 -13.27 -0.97
C PRO A 37 -5.93 -13.69 -2.34
N VAL A 38 -5.43 -12.71 -3.10
CA VAL A 38 -4.86 -12.94 -4.43
C VAL A 38 -3.57 -12.16 -4.56
N GLU A 39 -2.65 -12.67 -5.36
CA GLU A 39 -1.41 -11.96 -5.67
C GLU A 39 -1.71 -10.74 -6.52
N VAL A 40 -1.00 -9.65 -6.23
CA VAL A 40 -1.10 -8.42 -7.00
C VAL A 40 -0.04 -8.46 -8.08
N ARG A 41 -0.41 -8.23 -9.33
CA ARG A 41 0.55 -8.19 -10.43
C ARG A 41 1.50 -7.00 -10.25
N PRO A 42 2.77 -7.13 -10.70
CA PRO A 42 3.78 -6.09 -10.46
C PRO A 42 3.37 -4.68 -10.87
N ILE A 43 2.73 -4.53 -12.02
CA ILE A 43 2.28 -3.21 -12.49
C ILE A 43 1.25 -2.63 -11.53
N ARG A 44 0.32 -3.45 -11.07
CA ARG A 44 -0.71 -3.00 -10.14
C ARG A 44 -0.14 -2.67 -8.76
N ARG A 45 0.91 -3.38 -8.34
CA ARG A 45 1.59 -3.07 -7.07
C ARG A 45 2.08 -1.65 -7.06
N GLN A 46 2.74 -1.25 -8.13
CA GLN A 46 3.27 0.11 -8.27
C GLN A 46 2.15 1.14 -8.32
N THR A 47 1.10 0.84 -9.09
CA THR A 47 -0.06 1.73 -9.21
C THR A 47 -0.74 1.94 -7.86
N LEU A 48 -0.91 0.87 -7.08
CA LEU A 48 -1.53 0.97 -5.76
C LEU A 48 -0.64 1.76 -4.80
N ALA A 49 0.67 1.52 -4.83
CA ALA A 49 1.60 2.25 -3.97
C ALA A 49 1.54 3.76 -4.25
N LEU A 50 1.59 4.14 -5.52
CA LEU A 50 1.51 5.55 -5.91
C LEU A 50 0.18 6.17 -5.51
N ARG A 51 -0.92 5.45 -5.75
CA ARG A 51 -2.25 5.93 -5.40
C ARG A 51 -2.37 6.18 -3.90
N TRP A 52 -1.92 5.25 -3.09
CA TRP A 52 -2.01 5.40 -1.64
C TRP A 52 -1.14 6.53 -1.12
N LEU A 53 0.09 6.65 -1.65
CA LEU A 53 0.97 7.74 -1.24
C LEU A 53 0.35 9.11 -1.50
N VAL A 54 -0.22 9.30 -2.68
CA VAL A 54 -0.87 10.57 -3.03
C VAL A 54 -2.14 10.79 -2.19
N GLU A 55 -2.95 9.74 -2.07
CA GLU A 55 -4.21 9.83 -1.33
C GLU A 55 -4.00 10.21 0.13
N TYR A 56 -3.05 9.55 0.79
CA TYR A 56 -2.78 9.84 2.19
C TYR A 56 -1.97 11.11 2.40
N ALA A 57 -1.16 11.51 1.41
CA ALA A 57 -0.52 12.82 1.46
C ALA A 57 -1.55 13.94 1.52
N ARG A 58 -2.61 13.81 0.71
CA ARG A 58 -3.69 14.81 0.69
C ARG A 58 -4.38 14.99 2.04
N LYS A 59 -4.36 13.97 2.86
CA LYS A 59 -5.02 13.99 4.18
C LYS A 59 -4.12 14.50 5.30
N ARG A 60 -2.87 14.83 4.99
CA ARG A 60 -1.95 15.33 5.99
C ARG A 60 -2.22 16.80 6.31
N ASN A 61 -1.65 17.24 7.44
CA ASN A 61 -1.89 18.58 7.96
C ASN A 61 -0.92 19.65 7.50
N GLU A 62 0.12 19.28 6.78
CA GLU A 62 1.06 20.28 6.29
C GLU A 62 0.38 21.26 5.33
N ARG A 63 0.99 22.41 5.18
CA ARG A 63 0.41 23.53 4.49
C ARG A 63 0.25 23.35 2.99
N THR A 64 1.28 22.80 2.34
CA THR A 64 1.29 22.63 0.89
C THR A 64 1.30 21.17 0.53
N MET A 65 0.86 20.86 -0.70
CA MET A 65 0.91 19.49 -1.20
C MET A 65 2.34 18.98 -1.31
N VAL A 66 3.28 19.87 -1.66
CA VAL A 66 4.69 19.51 -1.74
C VAL A 66 5.19 18.99 -0.38
N GLU A 67 4.86 19.70 0.68
CA GLU A 67 5.25 19.30 2.03
C GLU A 67 4.55 18.01 2.45
N ARG A 68 3.26 17.89 2.14
CA ARG A 68 2.50 16.69 2.47
C ARG A 68 3.07 15.46 1.78
N LEU A 69 3.34 15.58 0.50
CA LEU A 69 3.88 14.45 -0.27
C LEU A 69 5.29 14.11 0.17
N ALA A 70 6.15 15.11 0.38
CA ALA A 70 7.50 14.89 0.84
C ALA A 70 7.53 14.15 2.18
N ASN A 71 6.69 14.58 3.12
CA ASN A 71 6.64 13.95 4.42
C ASN A 71 6.03 12.55 4.39
N GLU A 72 5.02 12.34 3.54
CA GLU A 72 4.44 11.01 3.38
C GLU A 72 5.48 10.04 2.79
N LEU A 73 6.23 10.49 1.79
CA LEU A 73 7.29 9.68 1.20
C LEU A 73 8.39 9.37 2.21
N PHE A 74 8.77 10.37 3.00
CA PHE A 74 9.79 10.18 4.03
C PHE A 74 9.34 9.14 5.06
N GLU A 75 8.11 9.25 5.53
CA GLU A 75 7.57 8.29 6.50
C GLU A 75 7.52 6.89 5.90
N ALA A 76 7.03 6.77 4.67
CA ALA A 76 6.93 5.47 4.00
C ALA A 76 8.31 4.84 3.78
N ALA A 77 9.30 5.65 3.43
CA ALA A 77 10.66 5.16 3.25
C ALA A 77 11.25 4.62 4.55
N ASN A 78 10.74 5.08 5.67
CA ASN A 78 11.17 4.63 7.00
C ASN A 78 10.17 3.64 7.62
N GLU A 79 9.35 3.02 6.79
CA GLU A 79 8.37 2.01 7.20
C GLU A 79 7.38 2.56 8.24
N ARG A 80 6.96 3.79 8.01
CA ARG A 80 5.98 4.47 8.88
C ARG A 80 4.96 5.18 7.99
N GLY A 81 3.97 5.78 8.63
CA GLY A 81 2.98 6.57 7.95
C GLY A 81 1.76 5.78 7.51
N THR A 82 0.73 6.50 7.07
CA THR A 82 -0.57 5.91 6.75
C THR A 82 -0.52 5.01 5.51
N SER A 83 0.27 5.41 4.50
CA SER A 83 0.39 4.59 3.29
C SER A 83 1.02 3.24 3.60
N PHE A 84 2.08 3.23 4.39
CA PHE A 84 2.73 1.99 4.80
C PHE A 84 1.78 1.15 5.64
N LYS A 85 1.05 1.78 6.54
CA LYS A 85 0.07 1.08 7.37
C LYS A 85 -1.03 0.46 6.51
N LYS A 86 -1.45 1.14 5.46
CA LYS A 86 -2.46 0.60 4.54
C LYS A 86 -1.98 -0.70 3.92
N LYS A 87 -0.73 -0.75 3.47
CA LYS A 87 -0.15 -1.97 2.90
C LYS A 87 -0.13 -3.08 3.95
N GLU A 88 0.29 -2.76 5.18
CA GLU A 88 0.33 -3.73 6.27
C GLU A 88 -1.06 -4.25 6.60
N ASP A 89 -2.06 -3.38 6.63
CA ASP A 89 -3.44 -3.79 6.90
C ASP A 89 -3.98 -4.71 5.83
N ILE A 90 -3.71 -4.44 4.56
CA ILE A 90 -4.12 -5.29 3.45
C ILE A 90 -3.46 -6.67 3.56
N HIS A 91 -2.16 -6.71 3.88
CA HIS A 91 -1.46 -7.98 4.06
C HIS A 91 -2.02 -8.78 5.24
N ARG A 92 -2.38 -8.07 6.30
CA ARG A 92 -2.97 -8.72 7.48
C ARG A 92 -4.34 -9.31 7.15
N MET A 93 -5.14 -8.59 6.37
CA MET A 93 -6.43 -9.10 5.90
C MET A 93 -6.26 -10.33 5.02
N ALA A 94 -5.28 -10.29 4.11
CA ALA A 94 -5.00 -11.43 3.25
C ALA A 94 -4.55 -12.64 4.05
N GLU A 95 -3.73 -12.43 5.08
CA GLU A 95 -3.28 -13.50 5.96
C GLU A 95 -4.44 -14.09 6.74
N ALA A 96 -5.33 -13.23 7.25
CA ALA A 96 -6.50 -13.69 7.99
C ALA A 96 -7.45 -14.50 7.11
N ASN A 97 -7.46 -14.24 5.81
CA ASN A 97 -8.36 -14.91 4.87
C ASN A 97 -7.68 -15.98 4.03
N LYS A 98 -6.46 -16.37 4.38
CA LYS A 98 -5.71 -17.33 3.55
C LYS A 98 -6.39 -18.69 3.42
N ALA A 99 -7.23 -19.05 4.37
CA ALA A 99 -8.01 -20.30 4.30
C ALA A 99 -8.93 -20.34 3.09
N PHE A 100 -9.26 -19.18 2.51
CA PHE A 100 -10.13 -19.10 1.35
C PHE A 100 -9.35 -18.98 0.03
N ALA A 101 -8.03 -19.15 0.08
CA ALA A 101 -7.20 -19.02 -1.12
C ALA A 101 -7.60 -20.01 -2.22
N HIS A 102 -8.15 -21.16 -1.84
CA HIS A 102 -8.60 -22.16 -2.81
C HIS A 102 -9.83 -21.72 -3.60
N TYR A 103 -10.50 -20.65 -3.18
CA TYR A 103 -11.65 -20.09 -3.92
C TYR A 103 -11.22 -19.08 -4.99
N ARG A 104 -9.95 -18.74 -5.06
CA ARG A 104 -9.51 -17.72 -6.01
C ARG A 104 -9.68 -18.20 -7.44
N TRP A 105 -9.86 -17.22 -8.31
CA TRP A 105 -10.11 -17.48 -9.71
C TRP A 105 -8.91 -17.22 -10.60
#